data_e9aae0d9f7f126ab7167c67a2d1b8a2d
#
_entry.id   e9aae0d9f7f126ab7167c67a2d1b8a2d
#
_cell.length_a   1.000
_cell.length_b   1.000
_cell.length_c   1.000
_cell.angle_alpha   90.00
_cell.angle_beta   90.00
_cell.angle_gamma   90.00
#
_symmetry.space_group_name_H-M   'P 1'
#
loop_
_entity.id
_entity.type
_entity.pdbx_description
1 polymer ?
#
loop_
_entity_poly.entity_id
_entity_poly.type
_entity_poly.pdbx_seq_one_letter_code
_entity_poly.pdbx_strand_id
1 'polypeptide(L)'
;YMYLLFNNFYAIINLYGNVFPTSEARDEVKNMSEKREIVAAVYSGERPLFGEHDLIIKDTIFDIGESPLKESRNIELYGSMFKWKYPLWYAENVTVEDSTWFEMGRAGVWYTTNISVKNCAIEAPKKFRRCNGVTLENMSFPNAAETLWNCDNVAVANVSAKGDYFAMNSKNMTIDGLTLYGNYSFDGVENVVVKNSKLLSKDAFWNSKNVTVYDSFISGEYLGWNAENLTLVNCTIESLQGLCYIDKLAMKDCKLLNTTLAFEYSTDINVTVKGDIASVFNPSSGRIEADRIEELIIEKDRVDPTRTTIVCSDIVKTSDKAEN
;
A
#
# COMPACT_ATOMS: atom_id res chain seq x y z
N TYR A 1 -15.79 -7.63 -15.61
CA TYR A 1 -16.80 -6.75 -16.24
C TYR A 1 -16.88 -6.93 -17.75
N MET A 2 -15.76 -7.13 -18.45
CA MET A 2 -15.72 -7.34 -19.90
C MET A 2 -16.29 -8.72 -20.34
N TYR A 3 -16.13 -9.78 -19.57
CA TYR A 3 -16.73 -11.10 -19.82
C TYR A 3 -18.26 -11.11 -19.66
N LEU A 4 -18.79 -10.27 -18.76
CA LEU A 4 -20.25 -10.10 -18.58
C LEU A 4 -20.90 -9.28 -19.72
N LEU A 5 -20.18 -8.38 -20.35
CA LEU A 5 -20.66 -7.60 -21.50
C LEU A 5 -20.74 -8.47 -22.78
N PHE A 6 -19.79 -9.38 -22.98
CA PHE A 6 -19.81 -10.30 -24.12
C PHE A 6 -20.98 -11.29 -24.06
N ASN A 7 -21.27 -11.85 -22.88
CA ASN A 7 -22.40 -12.79 -22.71
C ASN A 7 -23.78 -12.12 -22.84
N ASN A 8 -23.92 -10.85 -22.45
CA ASN A 8 -25.16 -10.11 -22.64
C ASN A 8 -25.40 -9.70 -24.11
N PHE A 9 -24.34 -9.46 -24.90
CA PHE A 9 -24.46 -9.17 -26.32
C PHE A 9 -24.92 -10.39 -27.13
N TYR A 10 -24.45 -11.60 -26.80
CA TYR A 10 -24.91 -12.83 -27.43
C TYR A 10 -26.34 -13.22 -27.05
N ALA A 11 -26.78 -12.89 -25.84
CA ALA A 11 -28.16 -13.14 -25.42
C ALA A 11 -29.18 -12.20 -26.09
N ILE A 12 -28.78 -10.97 -26.42
CA ILE A 12 -29.63 -9.99 -27.12
C ILE A 12 -29.74 -10.32 -28.62
N ILE A 13 -28.70 -10.86 -29.26
CA ILE A 13 -28.73 -11.27 -30.66
C ILE A 13 -29.68 -12.44 -30.92
N ASN A 14 -29.88 -13.32 -29.93
CA ASN A 14 -30.82 -14.45 -30.06
C ASN A 14 -32.30 -14.08 -29.84
N LEU A 15 -32.60 -12.90 -29.31
CA LEU A 15 -33.96 -12.43 -29.05
C LEU A 15 -34.58 -11.55 -30.16
N TYR A 16 -33.75 -10.92 -31.01
CA TYR A 16 -34.19 -10.04 -32.08
C TYR A 16 -33.46 -10.41 -33.37
N GLY A 17 -34.00 -11.34 -34.14
CA GLY A 17 -33.39 -11.81 -35.38
C GLY A 17 -32.83 -10.70 -36.28
N ASN A 18 -31.57 -10.81 -36.69
CA ASN A 18 -30.86 -10.01 -37.67
C ASN A 18 -30.87 -8.48 -37.53
N VAL A 19 -30.27 -7.95 -36.48
CA VAL A 19 -29.85 -6.55 -36.47
C VAL A 19 -28.39 -6.48 -36.94
N PHE A 20 -28.16 -6.01 -38.16
CA PHE A 20 -26.81 -5.67 -38.61
C PHE A 20 -26.30 -4.49 -37.73
N PRO A 21 -25.05 -4.55 -37.23
CA PRO A 21 -24.49 -3.43 -36.52
C PRO A 21 -24.48 -2.17 -37.38
N THR A 22 -24.85 -1.04 -36.82
CA THR A 22 -24.81 0.26 -37.50
C THR A 22 -23.38 0.55 -38.03
N SER A 23 -23.25 1.43 -39.02
CA SER A 23 -21.95 1.86 -39.53
C SER A 23 -21.04 2.38 -38.42
N GLU A 24 -21.58 3.04 -37.39
CA GLU A 24 -20.85 3.54 -36.23
C GLU A 24 -20.31 2.39 -35.35
N ALA A 25 -21.08 1.33 -35.12
CA ALA A 25 -20.59 0.15 -34.37
C ALA A 25 -19.54 -0.65 -35.17
N ARG A 26 -19.57 -0.61 -36.53
CA ARG A 26 -18.52 -1.19 -37.37
C ARG A 26 -17.26 -0.32 -37.38
N ASP A 27 -17.40 0.98 -37.26
CA ASP A 27 -16.28 1.91 -37.21
C ASP A 27 -15.62 1.92 -35.83
N GLU A 28 -16.35 1.68 -34.74
CA GLU A 28 -15.78 1.45 -33.42
C GLU A 28 -15.01 0.12 -33.33
N VAL A 29 -15.49 -0.95 -33.94
CA VAL A 29 -14.77 -2.24 -34.01
C VAL A 29 -13.57 -2.17 -34.95
N LYS A 30 -13.60 -1.31 -35.96
CA LYS A 30 -12.48 -1.09 -36.92
C LYS A 30 -11.39 -0.19 -36.33
N ASN A 31 -11.71 0.63 -35.33
CA ASN A 31 -10.77 1.50 -34.62
C ASN A 31 -10.08 0.86 -33.41
N MET A 32 -10.30 -0.43 -33.11
CA MET A 32 -9.36 -1.21 -32.32
C MET A 32 -8.16 -1.51 -33.21
N SER A 33 -7.18 -0.61 -33.24
CA SER A 33 -5.92 -0.88 -33.91
C SER A 33 -5.35 -2.18 -33.37
N GLU A 34 -5.07 -3.15 -34.26
CA GLU A 34 -4.39 -4.37 -33.83
C GLU A 34 -3.05 -3.96 -33.24
N LYS A 35 -2.83 -4.31 -31.96
CA LYS A 35 -1.55 -4.05 -31.29
C LYS A 35 -0.45 -4.79 -32.04
N ARG A 36 0.66 -4.10 -32.31
CA ARG A 36 1.86 -4.72 -32.91
C ARG A 36 2.50 -5.66 -31.91
N GLU A 37 2.80 -6.88 -32.30
CA GLU A 37 3.44 -7.88 -31.45
C GLU A 37 4.97 -7.89 -31.60
N ILE A 38 5.69 -8.00 -30.51
CA ILE A 38 7.14 -8.17 -30.41
C ILE A 38 7.38 -9.41 -29.55
N VAL A 39 8.06 -10.42 -30.08
CA VAL A 39 8.28 -11.70 -29.37
C VAL A 39 9.76 -12.06 -29.36
N ALA A 40 10.26 -12.52 -28.22
CA ALA A 40 11.61 -13.03 -28.00
C ALA A 40 12.73 -12.09 -28.50
N ALA A 41 12.50 -10.79 -28.37
CA ALA A 41 13.46 -9.78 -28.80
C ALA A 41 14.49 -9.47 -27.69
N VAL A 42 15.64 -8.96 -28.09
CA VAL A 42 16.65 -8.41 -27.18
C VAL A 42 16.95 -6.97 -27.58
N TYR A 43 16.70 -6.06 -26.67
CA TYR A 43 16.97 -4.64 -26.87
C TYR A 43 18.14 -4.19 -26.00
N SER A 44 19.09 -3.49 -26.58
CA SER A 44 20.23 -2.84 -25.90
C SER A 44 20.32 -1.37 -26.35
N GLY A 45 21.00 -0.56 -25.53
CA GLY A 45 21.17 0.86 -25.82
C GLY A 45 20.04 1.72 -25.31
N GLU A 46 20.10 3.01 -25.57
CA GLU A 46 19.14 3.97 -25.06
C GLU A 46 17.84 3.98 -25.89
N ARG A 47 16.71 3.94 -25.18
CA ARG A 47 15.38 4.26 -25.69
C ARG A 47 14.91 3.46 -26.93
N PRO A 48 15.12 2.14 -27.01
CA PRO A 48 14.81 1.40 -28.23
C PRO A 48 13.32 1.43 -28.64
N LEU A 49 12.40 1.58 -27.70
CA LEU A 49 10.95 1.69 -27.93
C LEU A 49 10.37 2.98 -27.33
N PHE A 50 11.13 4.08 -27.41
CA PHE A 50 10.72 5.38 -26.90
C PHE A 50 9.49 5.91 -27.64
N GLY A 51 8.45 6.30 -26.88
CA GLY A 51 7.23 6.87 -27.43
C GLY A 51 6.36 5.90 -28.24
N GLU A 52 6.73 4.63 -28.32
CA GLU A 52 5.93 3.60 -28.99
C GLU A 52 4.58 3.37 -28.31
N HIS A 53 3.61 2.93 -29.07
CA HIS A 53 2.26 2.69 -28.56
C HIS A 53 1.63 1.44 -29.19
N ASP A 54 0.56 0.94 -28.51
CA ASP A 54 -0.23 -0.19 -28.98
C ASP A 54 0.64 -1.44 -29.26
N LEU A 55 1.43 -1.85 -28.24
CA LEU A 55 2.34 -2.99 -28.33
C LEU A 55 1.90 -4.13 -27.41
N ILE A 56 2.07 -5.36 -27.89
CA ILE A 56 2.13 -6.58 -27.08
C ILE A 56 3.56 -7.11 -27.16
N ILE A 57 4.25 -7.16 -26.03
CA ILE A 57 5.66 -7.54 -25.92
C ILE A 57 5.75 -8.83 -25.09
N LYS A 58 6.28 -9.89 -25.67
CA LYS A 58 6.39 -11.20 -25.03
C LYS A 58 7.84 -11.69 -25.00
N ASP A 59 8.24 -12.32 -23.89
CA ASP A 59 9.53 -13.02 -23.73
C ASP A 59 10.73 -12.17 -24.14
N THR A 60 10.67 -10.87 -23.90
CA THR A 60 11.62 -9.88 -24.42
C THR A 60 12.58 -9.44 -23.32
N ILE A 61 13.84 -9.28 -23.66
CA ILE A 61 14.89 -8.83 -22.78
C ILE A 61 15.25 -7.37 -23.09
N PHE A 62 15.04 -6.49 -22.11
CA PHE A 62 15.59 -5.13 -22.10
C PHE A 62 16.92 -5.17 -21.34
N ASP A 63 18.01 -5.27 -22.07
CA ASP A 63 19.37 -5.45 -21.55
C ASP A 63 20.00 -4.08 -21.19
N ILE A 64 21.31 -3.93 -21.27
CA ILE A 64 22.01 -2.70 -20.92
C ILE A 64 21.58 -1.56 -21.84
N GLY A 65 20.99 -0.52 -21.23
CA GLY A 65 20.47 0.65 -21.91
C GLY A 65 19.32 1.30 -21.16
N GLU A 66 19.24 2.63 -21.19
CA GLU A 66 18.30 3.39 -20.37
C GLU A 66 16.97 3.65 -21.07
N SER A 67 15.90 3.67 -20.28
CA SER A 67 14.59 4.17 -20.71
C SER A 67 13.96 3.47 -21.91
N PRO A 68 13.96 2.13 -22.01
CA PRO A 68 13.53 1.42 -23.22
C PRO A 68 12.09 1.72 -23.64
N LEU A 69 11.17 1.94 -22.69
CA LEU A 69 9.75 2.18 -22.93
C LEU A 69 9.31 3.54 -22.36
N LYS A 70 10.22 4.51 -22.30
CA LYS A 70 9.88 5.84 -21.82
C LYS A 70 8.85 6.50 -22.77
N GLU A 71 7.83 7.15 -22.17
CA GLU A 71 6.73 7.85 -22.87
C GLU A 71 5.87 6.94 -23.77
N SER A 72 5.93 5.62 -23.55
CA SER A 72 5.11 4.65 -24.28
C SER A 72 3.67 4.61 -23.77
N ARG A 73 2.74 4.11 -24.60
CA ARG A 73 1.31 4.04 -24.26
C ARG A 73 0.67 2.73 -24.73
N ASN A 74 -0.34 2.27 -23.98
CA ASN A 74 -1.11 1.07 -24.31
C ASN A 74 -0.22 -0.17 -24.52
N ILE A 75 0.69 -0.43 -23.57
CA ILE A 75 1.68 -1.50 -23.64
C ILE A 75 1.25 -2.69 -22.80
N GLU A 76 1.33 -3.88 -23.37
CA GLU A 76 1.21 -5.14 -22.66
C GLU A 76 2.55 -5.88 -22.71
N LEU A 77 3.03 -6.31 -21.54
CA LEU A 77 4.33 -6.99 -21.34
C LEU A 77 4.11 -8.32 -20.64
N TYR A 78 4.57 -9.40 -21.24
CA TYR A 78 4.47 -10.74 -20.72
C TYR A 78 5.82 -11.44 -20.72
N GLY A 79 6.20 -12.14 -19.66
CA GLY A 79 7.42 -12.93 -19.58
C GLY A 79 8.72 -12.16 -19.81
N SER A 80 8.71 -10.85 -19.65
CA SER A 80 9.81 -9.98 -20.07
C SER A 80 10.79 -9.66 -18.94
N MET A 81 12.01 -9.26 -19.28
CA MET A 81 13.09 -8.99 -18.34
C MET A 81 13.63 -7.58 -18.50
N PHE A 82 13.69 -6.84 -17.37
CA PHE A 82 14.28 -5.50 -17.33
C PHE A 82 15.58 -5.52 -16.52
N LYS A 83 16.70 -5.38 -17.21
CA LYS A 83 18.03 -5.45 -16.61
C LYS A 83 18.67 -4.11 -16.29
N TRP A 84 18.15 -3.01 -16.85
CA TRP A 84 18.74 -1.69 -16.67
C TRP A 84 17.72 -0.59 -16.36
N LYS A 85 18.18 0.65 -16.15
CA LYS A 85 17.48 1.76 -15.51
C LYS A 85 16.30 2.32 -16.29
N TYR A 86 15.34 2.88 -15.58
CA TYR A 86 14.27 3.77 -16.04
C TYR A 86 13.30 3.19 -17.07
N PRO A 87 12.93 1.90 -17.02
CA PRO A 87 12.22 1.25 -18.14
C PRO A 87 10.89 1.88 -18.52
N LEU A 88 10.10 2.37 -17.57
CA LEU A 88 8.73 2.84 -17.79
C LEU A 88 8.51 4.24 -17.17
N TRP A 89 9.29 5.22 -17.65
CA TRP A 89 9.10 6.60 -17.23
C TRP A 89 8.09 7.31 -18.13
N TYR A 90 7.13 8.03 -17.51
CA TYR A 90 6.09 8.76 -18.23
C TYR A 90 5.25 7.87 -19.16
N ALA A 91 5.14 6.58 -18.87
CA ALA A 91 4.31 5.66 -19.64
C ALA A 91 2.84 5.76 -19.23
N GLU A 92 1.95 5.30 -20.07
CA GLU A 92 0.50 5.37 -19.84
C GLU A 92 -0.18 4.08 -20.28
N ASN A 93 -1.13 3.58 -19.47
CA ASN A 93 -1.89 2.36 -19.75
C ASN A 93 -0.99 1.14 -20.00
N VAL A 94 -0.29 0.69 -18.98
CA VAL A 94 0.67 -0.41 -19.04
C VAL A 94 0.19 -1.62 -18.27
N THR A 95 0.23 -2.78 -18.87
CA THR A 95 0.05 -4.07 -18.21
C THR A 95 1.35 -4.86 -18.26
N VAL A 96 1.75 -5.44 -17.11
CA VAL A 96 2.96 -6.26 -17.02
C VAL A 96 2.63 -7.53 -16.24
N GLU A 97 2.85 -8.68 -16.83
CA GLU A 97 2.63 -9.98 -16.18
C GLU A 97 3.86 -10.88 -16.34
N ASP A 98 4.06 -11.77 -15.35
CA ASP A 98 5.06 -12.84 -15.35
C ASP A 98 6.48 -12.36 -15.68
N SER A 99 6.84 -11.16 -15.27
CA SER A 99 8.05 -10.45 -15.66
C SER A 99 9.00 -10.20 -14.49
N THR A 100 10.28 -9.95 -14.79
CA THR A 100 11.30 -9.74 -13.78
C THR A 100 12.06 -8.42 -13.99
N TRP A 101 12.23 -7.65 -12.91
CA TRP A 101 13.16 -6.52 -12.87
C TRP A 101 14.37 -6.89 -12.02
N PHE A 102 15.53 -6.95 -12.63
CA PHE A 102 16.78 -7.16 -11.93
C PHE A 102 17.23 -5.91 -11.17
N GLU A 103 18.22 -6.05 -10.29
CA GLU A 103 18.68 -4.98 -9.38
C GLU A 103 18.95 -3.65 -10.10
N MET A 104 19.60 -3.67 -11.25
CA MET A 104 19.88 -2.47 -12.04
C MET A 104 18.69 -1.92 -12.82
N GLY A 105 17.55 -2.59 -12.85
CA GLY A 105 16.27 -2.07 -13.34
C GLY A 105 15.64 -1.01 -12.42
N ARG A 106 16.47 -0.31 -11.65
CA ARG A 106 16.10 0.67 -10.62
C ARG A 106 15.46 1.92 -11.17
N ALA A 107 14.76 2.66 -10.29
CA ALA A 107 13.97 3.82 -10.64
C ALA A 107 13.04 3.54 -11.85
N GLY A 108 12.40 2.36 -11.83
CA GLY A 108 11.88 1.73 -13.04
C GLY A 108 10.58 2.31 -13.55
N VAL A 109 9.69 2.74 -12.66
CA VAL A 109 8.34 3.20 -13.02
C VAL A 109 8.10 4.53 -12.34
N TRP A 110 8.37 5.63 -13.03
CA TRP A 110 8.21 6.97 -12.50
C TRP A 110 7.30 7.81 -13.40
N TYR A 111 6.40 8.58 -12.78
CA TYR A 111 5.44 9.45 -13.46
C TYR A 111 4.51 8.71 -14.44
N THR A 112 4.26 7.44 -14.19
CA THR A 112 3.45 6.57 -15.03
C THR A 112 2.00 6.61 -14.58
N THR A 113 1.08 6.59 -15.54
CA THR A 113 -0.36 6.60 -15.28
C THR A 113 -0.98 5.28 -15.74
N ASN A 114 -1.86 4.72 -14.89
CA ASN A 114 -2.58 3.46 -15.12
C ASN A 114 -1.64 2.29 -15.46
N ILE A 115 -0.96 1.77 -14.43
CA ILE A 115 -0.12 0.59 -14.56
C ILE A 115 -0.65 -0.56 -13.71
N SER A 116 -0.77 -1.74 -14.30
CA SER A 116 -1.06 -3.01 -13.64
C SER A 116 0.12 -3.95 -13.75
N VAL A 117 0.60 -4.48 -12.62
CA VAL A 117 1.72 -5.42 -12.57
C VAL A 117 1.29 -6.65 -11.77
N LYS A 118 1.43 -7.83 -12.39
CA LYS A 118 0.95 -9.08 -11.82
C LYS A 118 1.97 -10.20 -11.95
N ASN A 119 2.07 -11.05 -10.91
CA ASN A 119 2.94 -12.23 -10.87
C ASN A 119 4.41 -11.91 -11.16
N CYS A 120 4.92 -10.77 -10.68
CA CYS A 120 6.26 -10.31 -11.03
C CYS A 120 7.20 -10.30 -9.82
N ALA A 121 8.50 -10.48 -10.10
CA ALA A 121 9.58 -10.27 -9.15
C ALA A 121 10.35 -8.99 -9.49
N ILE A 122 10.51 -8.10 -8.50
CA ILE A 122 11.20 -6.82 -8.68
C ILE A 122 12.33 -6.72 -7.64
N GLU A 123 13.56 -7.00 -8.05
CA GLU A 123 14.75 -6.92 -7.22
C GLU A 123 15.25 -5.46 -7.05
N ALA A 124 14.89 -4.60 -7.97
CA ALA A 124 15.36 -3.22 -8.02
C ALA A 124 14.63 -2.30 -7.04
N PRO A 125 15.34 -1.44 -6.29
CA PRO A 125 14.74 -0.42 -5.44
C PRO A 125 14.14 0.76 -6.21
N LYS A 126 13.42 1.62 -5.48
CA LYS A 126 12.88 2.90 -5.97
C LYS A 126 11.88 2.72 -7.13
N LYS A 127 10.98 1.75 -6.97
CA LYS A 127 9.90 1.49 -7.94
C LYS A 127 8.67 2.34 -7.60
N PHE A 128 7.92 2.68 -8.65
CA PHE A 128 6.67 3.43 -8.57
C PHE A 128 6.80 4.74 -7.79
N ARG A 129 7.25 5.76 -8.46
CA ARG A 129 7.35 7.10 -7.89
C ARG A 129 6.52 8.09 -8.69
N ARG A 130 5.65 8.84 -7.98
CA ARG A 130 4.73 9.83 -8.56
C ARG A 130 3.87 9.24 -9.68
N CYS A 131 3.43 8.00 -9.48
CA CYS A 131 2.51 7.31 -10.37
C CYS A 131 1.06 7.54 -9.93
N ASN A 132 0.14 7.48 -10.87
CA ASN A 132 -1.29 7.54 -10.61
C ASN A 132 -1.99 6.33 -11.23
N GLY A 133 -2.79 5.62 -10.42
CA GLY A 133 -3.43 4.38 -10.87
C GLY A 133 -2.42 3.23 -10.95
N VAL A 134 -2.01 2.67 -9.79
CA VAL A 134 -1.08 1.54 -9.70
C VAL A 134 -1.80 0.33 -9.13
N THR A 135 -1.80 -0.78 -9.83
CA THR A 135 -2.29 -2.07 -9.35
C THR A 135 -1.16 -3.08 -9.29
N LEU A 136 -0.95 -3.67 -8.10
CA LEU A 136 0.07 -4.68 -7.85
C LEU A 136 -0.60 -5.94 -7.31
N GLU A 137 -0.44 -7.07 -7.99
CA GLU A 137 -1.02 -8.35 -7.59
C GLU A 137 0.02 -9.47 -7.63
N ASN A 138 0.10 -10.28 -6.56
CA ASN A 138 1.02 -11.43 -6.45
C ASN A 138 2.49 -11.04 -6.72
N MET A 139 2.99 -10.03 -6.00
CA MET A 139 4.32 -9.47 -6.25
C MET A 139 5.34 -9.89 -5.21
N SER A 140 6.60 -9.98 -5.63
CA SER A 140 7.75 -10.12 -4.74
C SER A 140 8.72 -8.94 -4.93
N PHE A 141 9.01 -8.23 -3.82
CA PHE A 141 9.98 -7.14 -3.77
C PHE A 141 11.09 -7.46 -2.74
N PRO A 142 12.14 -8.21 -3.10
CA PRO A 142 13.27 -8.46 -2.20
C PRO A 142 13.98 -7.19 -1.75
N ASN A 143 13.91 -6.12 -2.55
CA ASN A 143 14.39 -4.79 -2.22
C ASN A 143 13.33 -3.73 -2.58
N ALA A 144 12.43 -3.49 -1.63
CA ALA A 144 11.33 -2.52 -1.77
C ALA A 144 11.69 -1.10 -1.30
N ALA A 145 12.97 -0.79 -1.07
CA ALA A 145 13.37 0.52 -0.57
C ALA A 145 12.82 1.64 -1.44
N GLU A 146 12.14 2.62 -0.81
CA GLU A 146 11.52 3.78 -1.48
C GLU A 146 10.54 3.37 -2.62
N THR A 147 9.77 2.31 -2.43
CA THR A 147 8.77 1.83 -3.39
C THR A 147 7.41 2.45 -3.09
N LEU A 148 6.61 2.78 -4.12
CA LEU A 148 5.33 3.47 -4.02
C LEU A 148 5.44 4.85 -3.34
N TRP A 149 6.39 5.67 -3.78
CA TRP A 149 6.64 6.98 -3.18
C TRP A 149 5.88 8.10 -3.91
N ASN A 150 5.06 8.87 -3.18
CA ASN A 150 4.19 9.91 -3.73
C ASN A 150 3.25 9.41 -4.85
N CYS A 151 2.73 8.21 -4.72
CA CYS A 151 1.76 7.64 -5.66
C CYS A 151 0.32 7.95 -5.24
N ASP A 152 -0.60 7.91 -6.18
CA ASP A 152 -2.02 8.11 -5.97
C ASP A 152 -2.84 6.99 -6.62
N ASN A 153 -4.00 6.65 -6.01
CA ASN A 153 -4.89 5.59 -6.51
C ASN A 153 -4.16 4.24 -6.66
N VAL A 154 -3.78 3.65 -5.52
CA VAL A 154 -2.96 2.43 -5.47
C VAL A 154 -3.76 1.25 -4.92
N ALA A 155 -3.74 0.13 -5.63
CA ALA A 155 -4.26 -1.16 -5.18
C ALA A 155 -3.14 -2.20 -5.07
N VAL A 156 -3.05 -2.86 -3.93
CA VAL A 156 -2.02 -3.87 -3.63
C VAL A 156 -2.70 -5.14 -3.12
N ALA A 157 -2.43 -6.29 -3.74
CA ALA A 157 -2.95 -7.57 -3.32
C ALA A 157 -1.88 -8.67 -3.33
N ASN A 158 -1.77 -9.43 -2.23
CA ASN A 158 -0.84 -10.57 -2.09
C ASN A 158 0.62 -10.20 -2.41
N VAL A 159 1.20 -9.27 -1.67
CA VAL A 159 2.55 -8.74 -1.92
C VAL A 159 3.48 -9.07 -0.76
N SER A 160 4.70 -9.51 -1.08
CA SER A 160 5.82 -9.63 -0.14
C SER A 160 6.87 -8.56 -0.47
N ALA A 161 7.23 -7.75 0.52
CA ALA A 161 8.14 -6.63 0.35
C ALA A 161 9.14 -6.51 1.50
N LYS A 162 10.40 -6.16 1.17
CA LYS A 162 11.44 -5.87 2.16
C LYS A 162 12.18 -4.59 1.78
N GLY A 163 12.09 -3.57 2.63
CA GLY A 163 12.78 -2.29 2.42
C GLY A 163 12.11 -1.13 3.14
N ASP A 164 12.88 -0.11 3.44
CA ASP A 164 12.44 1.07 4.16
C ASP A 164 11.66 2.05 3.26
N TYR A 165 10.84 2.90 3.89
CA TYR A 165 10.04 3.95 3.24
C TYR A 165 9.05 3.43 2.17
N PHE A 166 8.44 2.26 2.41
CA PHE A 166 7.39 1.75 1.53
C PHE A 166 6.13 2.62 1.62
N ALA A 167 5.62 3.04 0.49
CA ALA A 167 4.41 3.85 0.30
C ALA A 167 4.46 5.29 0.86
N MET A 168 5.64 5.83 1.14
CA MET A 168 5.79 7.17 1.71
C MET A 168 5.04 8.25 0.90
N ASN A 169 4.27 9.09 1.59
CA ASN A 169 3.47 10.21 1.04
C ASN A 169 2.49 9.79 -0.08
N SER A 170 2.07 8.54 -0.13
CA SER A 170 1.09 8.07 -1.11
C SER A 170 -0.34 8.19 -0.61
N LYS A 171 -1.30 8.22 -1.53
CA LYS A 171 -2.70 8.51 -1.21
C LYS A 171 -3.67 7.54 -1.87
N ASN A 172 -4.89 7.48 -1.30
CA ASN A 172 -6.01 6.72 -1.87
C ASN A 172 -5.61 5.26 -2.16
N MET A 173 -5.19 4.54 -1.10
CA MET A 173 -4.63 3.20 -1.22
C MET A 173 -5.57 2.14 -0.64
N THR A 174 -5.65 1.01 -1.31
CA THR A 174 -6.23 -0.23 -0.79
C THR A 174 -5.18 -1.34 -0.81
N ILE A 175 -4.98 -1.99 0.34
CA ILE A 175 -3.94 -3.01 0.51
C ILE A 175 -4.58 -4.24 1.15
N ASP A 176 -4.40 -5.40 0.54
CA ASP A 176 -4.89 -6.67 1.05
C ASP A 176 -3.79 -7.75 0.93
N GLY A 177 -3.41 -8.36 2.05
CA GLY A 177 -2.42 -9.42 2.06
C GLY A 177 -0.96 -8.96 1.82
N LEU A 178 -0.55 -7.84 2.44
CA LEU A 178 0.84 -7.37 2.40
C LEU A 178 1.65 -7.99 3.54
N THR A 179 2.78 -8.60 3.22
CA THR A 179 3.83 -8.92 4.19
C THR A 179 5.01 -7.98 3.96
N LEU A 180 5.28 -7.09 4.92
CA LEU A 180 6.30 -6.05 4.82
C LEU A 180 7.32 -6.14 5.95
N TYR A 181 8.59 -6.05 5.57
CA TYR A 181 9.73 -5.90 6.46
C TYR A 181 10.49 -4.63 6.10
N GLY A 182 10.46 -3.61 6.94
CA GLY A 182 11.18 -2.35 6.69
C GLY A 182 10.61 -1.20 7.49
N ASN A 183 11.44 -0.21 7.77
CA ASN A 183 11.10 0.91 8.65
C ASN A 183 10.44 2.06 7.88
N TYR A 184 9.75 2.96 8.61
CA TYR A 184 9.10 4.16 8.07
C TYR A 184 8.07 3.84 6.96
N SER A 185 7.41 2.69 7.09
CA SER A 185 6.37 2.31 6.12
C SER A 185 5.12 3.17 6.30
N PHE A 186 4.54 3.59 5.19
CA PHE A 186 3.33 4.42 5.19
C PHE A 186 3.48 5.78 5.88
N ASP A 187 4.70 6.34 5.98
CA ASP A 187 4.90 7.70 6.50
C ASP A 187 4.24 8.72 5.57
N GLY A 188 3.44 9.61 6.16
CA GLY A 188 2.74 10.68 5.45
C GLY A 188 1.65 10.22 4.47
N VAL A 189 1.17 9.00 4.56
CA VAL A 189 0.07 8.53 3.69
C VAL A 189 -1.27 9.17 4.05
N GLU A 190 -2.18 9.19 3.09
CA GLU A 190 -3.53 9.73 3.26
C GLU A 190 -4.59 8.84 2.60
N ASN A 191 -5.74 8.60 3.30
CA ASN A 191 -6.86 7.80 2.82
C ASN A 191 -6.45 6.36 2.47
N VAL A 192 -6.00 5.59 3.46
CA VAL A 192 -5.47 4.23 3.26
C VAL A 192 -6.28 3.19 4.01
N VAL A 193 -6.59 2.10 3.36
CA VAL A 193 -7.19 0.91 3.96
C VAL A 193 -6.23 -0.27 3.80
N VAL A 194 -5.87 -0.90 4.93
CA VAL A 194 -5.00 -2.09 4.98
C VAL A 194 -5.80 -3.26 5.57
N LYS A 195 -5.70 -4.43 4.96
CA LYS A 195 -6.36 -5.66 5.43
C LYS A 195 -5.43 -6.86 5.37
N ASN A 196 -5.68 -7.87 6.23
CA ASN A 196 -5.04 -9.19 6.17
C ASN A 196 -3.51 -9.13 6.03
N SER A 197 -2.87 -8.17 6.69
CA SER A 197 -1.48 -7.83 6.44
C SER A 197 -0.58 -8.09 7.66
N LYS A 198 0.71 -8.27 7.38
CA LYS A 198 1.75 -8.40 8.39
C LYS A 198 2.80 -7.31 8.16
N LEU A 199 2.86 -6.35 9.07
CA LEU A 199 3.76 -5.21 9.00
C LEU A 199 4.79 -5.31 10.12
N LEU A 200 6.05 -5.55 9.76
CA LEU A 200 7.19 -5.50 10.68
C LEU A 200 7.98 -4.24 10.38
N SER A 201 7.59 -3.14 11.03
CA SER A 201 8.03 -1.81 10.67
C SER A 201 8.11 -0.91 11.90
N LYS A 202 9.30 -0.44 12.23
CA LYS A 202 9.48 0.70 13.11
C LYS A 202 8.92 1.95 12.42
N ASP A 203 8.33 2.85 13.20
CA ASP A 203 7.76 4.11 12.72
C ASP A 203 6.69 3.96 11.60
N ALA A 204 5.89 2.87 11.66
CA ALA A 204 4.81 2.68 10.71
C ALA A 204 3.69 3.72 10.90
N PHE A 205 3.14 4.23 9.80
CA PHE A 205 2.06 5.22 9.75
C PHE A 205 2.37 6.58 10.40
N TRP A 206 3.63 6.97 10.49
CA TRP A 206 4.00 8.31 10.94
C TRP A 206 3.34 9.38 10.08
N ASN A 207 2.88 10.47 10.71
CA ASN A 207 2.26 11.62 10.01
C ASN A 207 1.12 11.24 9.06
N SER A 208 0.54 10.05 9.21
CA SER A 208 -0.52 9.56 8.32
C SER A 208 -1.88 10.19 8.63
N LYS A 209 -2.79 10.20 7.64
CA LYS A 209 -4.15 10.71 7.78
C LYS A 209 -5.17 9.74 7.22
N ASN A 210 -6.30 9.59 7.95
CA ASN A 210 -7.42 8.75 7.51
C ASN A 210 -6.98 7.34 7.15
N VAL A 211 -6.36 6.64 8.09
CA VAL A 211 -5.89 5.26 7.92
C VAL A 211 -6.80 4.30 8.67
N THR A 212 -7.21 3.23 8.02
CA THR A 212 -7.93 2.13 8.66
C THR A 212 -7.23 0.80 8.39
N VAL A 213 -6.93 0.05 9.46
CA VAL A 213 -6.29 -1.26 9.37
C VAL A 213 -7.22 -2.33 9.96
N TYR A 214 -7.43 -3.41 9.22
CA TYR A 214 -8.24 -4.55 9.63
C TYR A 214 -7.42 -5.83 9.67
N ASP A 215 -7.77 -6.74 10.58
CA ASP A 215 -7.34 -8.15 10.58
C ASP A 215 -5.84 -8.34 10.35
N SER A 216 -5.01 -7.50 10.98
CA SER A 216 -3.59 -7.41 10.68
C SER A 216 -2.71 -7.56 11.92
N PHE A 217 -1.48 -7.99 11.69
CA PHE A 217 -0.42 -7.98 12.69
C PHE A 217 0.57 -6.85 12.39
N ILE A 218 0.86 -6.04 13.42
CA ILE A 218 1.78 -4.90 13.31
C ILE A 218 2.79 -5.00 14.45
N SER A 219 4.08 -5.05 14.13
CA SER A 219 5.16 -5.04 15.11
C SER A 219 6.24 -4.04 14.74
N GLY A 220 6.62 -3.21 15.72
CA GLY A 220 7.66 -2.19 15.59
C GLY A 220 7.49 -1.07 16.61
N GLU A 221 8.51 -0.25 16.81
CA GLU A 221 8.47 0.90 17.71
C GLU A 221 7.69 2.07 17.09
N TYR A 222 7.12 2.95 17.92
CA TYR A 222 6.53 4.25 17.56
C TYR A 222 5.41 4.18 16.51
N LEU A 223 4.59 3.12 16.56
CA LEU A 223 3.45 2.96 15.64
C LEU A 223 2.51 4.17 15.70
N GLY A 224 2.20 4.75 14.55
CA GLY A 224 1.18 5.78 14.37
C GLY A 224 1.56 7.17 14.89
N TRP A 225 2.81 7.42 15.20
CA TRP A 225 3.27 8.69 15.75
C TRP A 225 2.81 9.89 14.90
N ASN A 226 2.16 10.86 15.55
CA ASN A 226 1.62 12.07 14.92
C ASN A 226 0.61 11.81 13.78
N ALA A 227 -0.10 10.68 13.84
CA ALA A 227 -1.17 10.38 12.88
C ALA A 227 -2.47 11.15 13.22
N GLU A 228 -3.31 11.34 12.23
CA GLU A 228 -4.64 11.92 12.35
C GLU A 228 -5.69 10.93 11.84
N ASN A 229 -6.70 10.61 12.66
CA ASN A 229 -7.78 9.68 12.33
C ASN A 229 -7.26 8.28 11.94
N LEU A 230 -6.64 7.61 12.90
CA LEU A 230 -6.18 6.22 12.79
C LEU A 230 -7.20 5.26 13.40
N THR A 231 -7.67 4.30 12.63
CA THR A 231 -8.60 3.26 13.07
C THR A 231 -7.99 1.87 12.91
N LEU A 232 -8.01 1.07 13.98
CA LEU A 232 -7.50 -0.30 14.02
C LEU A 232 -8.61 -1.25 14.46
N VAL A 233 -8.91 -2.28 13.66
CA VAL A 233 -10.00 -3.23 13.94
C VAL A 233 -9.47 -4.66 13.86
N ASN A 234 -9.69 -5.43 14.93
CA ASN A 234 -9.25 -6.83 15.02
C ASN A 234 -7.75 -7.02 14.71
N CYS A 235 -6.92 -6.09 15.17
CA CYS A 235 -5.47 -6.12 14.97
C CYS A 235 -4.75 -6.66 16.20
N THR A 236 -3.63 -7.33 15.97
CA THR A 236 -2.65 -7.63 17.00
C THR A 236 -1.44 -6.72 16.82
N ILE A 237 -1.09 -5.99 17.86
CA ILE A 237 -0.09 -4.92 17.82
C ILE A 237 0.97 -5.18 18.90
N GLU A 238 2.22 -5.07 18.51
CA GLU A 238 3.37 -5.09 19.41
C GLU A 238 4.21 -3.85 19.14
N SER A 239 4.21 -2.88 20.05
CA SER A 239 4.90 -1.62 19.82
C SER A 239 5.40 -0.99 21.12
N LEU A 240 6.69 -0.77 21.22
CA LEU A 240 7.25 0.07 22.26
C LEU A 240 6.89 1.53 21.98
N GLN A 241 6.38 2.25 22.98
CA GLN A 241 5.91 3.63 22.88
C GLN A 241 5.02 3.81 21.64
N GLY A 242 4.03 2.91 21.54
CA GLY A 242 3.13 2.85 20.39
C GLY A 242 1.90 3.71 20.56
N LEU A 243 1.32 4.16 19.45
CA LEU A 243 0.06 4.89 19.41
C LEU A 243 0.11 6.25 20.12
N CYS A 244 1.24 6.96 19.98
CA CYS A 244 1.51 8.24 20.62
C CYS A 244 1.24 9.43 19.70
N TYR A 245 0.82 10.56 20.28
CA TYR A 245 0.55 11.83 19.61
C TYR A 245 -0.48 11.72 18.46
N ILE A 246 -1.44 10.80 18.58
CA ILE A 246 -2.49 10.59 17.57
C ILE A 246 -3.69 11.47 17.87
N ASP A 247 -4.17 12.20 16.87
CA ASP A 247 -5.48 12.85 16.95
C ASP A 247 -6.55 11.95 16.34
N LYS A 248 -7.59 11.63 17.12
CA LYS A 248 -8.66 10.69 16.77
C LYS A 248 -8.18 9.25 16.56
N LEU A 249 -7.84 8.59 17.65
CA LEU A 249 -7.51 7.17 17.66
C LEU A 249 -8.75 6.31 17.96
N ALA A 250 -9.09 5.40 17.04
CA ALA A 250 -10.11 4.38 17.29
C ALA A 250 -9.52 2.97 17.22
N MET A 251 -9.85 2.13 18.22
CA MET A 251 -9.47 0.72 18.20
C MET A 251 -10.67 -0.15 18.63
N LYS A 252 -10.90 -1.22 17.88
CA LYS A 252 -11.95 -2.17 18.21
C LYS A 252 -11.42 -3.60 18.12
N ASP A 253 -11.70 -4.39 19.13
CA ASP A 253 -11.32 -5.81 19.20
C ASP A 253 -9.82 -6.09 19.00
N CYS A 254 -8.96 -5.13 19.34
CA CYS A 254 -7.51 -5.24 19.19
C CYS A 254 -6.84 -5.90 20.40
N LYS A 255 -5.65 -6.47 20.18
CA LYS A 255 -4.75 -6.94 21.24
C LYS A 255 -3.45 -6.15 21.20
N LEU A 256 -2.99 -5.71 22.37
CA LEU A 256 -1.68 -5.06 22.53
C LEU A 256 -0.72 -6.03 23.21
N LEU A 257 0.29 -6.51 22.49
CA LEU A 257 1.34 -7.39 23.00
C LEU A 257 2.58 -6.55 23.32
N ASN A 258 3.14 -6.67 24.52
CA ASN A 258 4.36 -5.95 24.91
C ASN A 258 4.36 -4.45 24.53
N THR A 259 3.18 -3.85 24.45
CA THR A 259 3.04 -2.44 24.08
C THR A 259 3.16 -1.58 25.33
N THR A 260 4.22 -0.78 25.39
CA THR A 260 4.53 0.10 26.52
C THR A 260 4.28 1.55 26.19
N LEU A 261 4.06 2.37 27.23
CA LEU A 261 3.82 3.81 27.14
C LEU A 261 2.74 4.17 26.10
N ALA A 262 1.71 3.31 25.97
CA ALA A 262 0.69 3.45 24.95
C ALA A 262 -0.13 4.74 25.14
N PHE A 263 -0.52 5.35 24.04
CA PHE A 263 -1.44 6.49 23.93
C PHE A 263 -0.88 7.83 24.43
N GLU A 264 0.44 7.94 24.59
CA GLU A 264 1.09 9.17 25.05
C GLU A 264 0.62 10.38 24.25
N TYR A 265 0.07 11.39 24.92
CA TYR A 265 -0.49 12.64 24.36
C TYR A 265 -1.48 12.46 23.19
N SER A 266 -2.07 11.29 23.01
CA SER A 266 -3.13 11.08 22.02
C SER A 266 -4.46 11.67 22.48
N THR A 267 -5.25 12.17 21.54
CA THR A 267 -6.53 12.86 21.78
C THR A 267 -7.69 12.13 21.08
N ASP A 268 -8.91 12.39 21.53
CA ASP A 268 -10.13 11.77 21.00
C ASP A 268 -10.00 10.24 20.88
N ILE A 269 -9.43 9.61 21.94
CA ILE A 269 -9.21 8.18 22.02
C ILE A 269 -10.56 7.48 22.19
N ASN A 270 -10.83 6.47 21.38
CA ASN A 270 -11.96 5.55 21.55
C ASN A 270 -11.47 4.12 21.28
N VAL A 271 -10.95 3.47 22.30
CA VAL A 271 -10.27 2.19 22.14
C VAL A 271 -10.86 1.12 23.05
N THR A 272 -11.02 -0.09 22.48
CA THR A 272 -11.33 -1.33 23.18
C THR A 272 -10.23 -2.34 22.89
N VAL A 273 -9.51 -2.74 23.95
CA VAL A 273 -8.39 -3.69 23.90
C VAL A 273 -8.82 -4.98 24.60
N LYS A 274 -8.61 -6.11 23.94
CA LYS A 274 -8.81 -7.45 24.52
C LYS A 274 -7.53 -7.90 25.20
N GLY A 275 -7.64 -8.22 26.50
CA GLY A 275 -6.51 -8.64 27.33
C GLY A 275 -5.81 -7.46 27.99
N ASP A 276 -4.52 -7.63 28.25
CA ASP A 276 -3.74 -6.75 29.10
C ASP A 276 -3.02 -5.67 28.26
N ILE A 277 -2.87 -4.48 28.85
CA ILE A 277 -2.00 -3.41 28.32
C ILE A 277 -0.80 -3.30 29.27
N ALA A 278 0.43 -3.40 28.75
CA ALA A 278 1.64 -3.34 29.56
C ALA A 278 1.80 -1.98 30.25
N SER A 279 1.65 -0.86 29.54
CA SER A 279 1.51 0.44 30.19
C SER A 279 0.76 1.46 29.34
N VAL A 280 0.03 2.34 30.02
CA VAL A 280 -0.65 3.51 29.45
C VAL A 280 0.02 4.75 30.00
N PHE A 281 0.37 5.71 29.13
CA PHE A 281 1.09 6.91 29.52
C PHE A 281 0.42 8.18 29.00
N ASN A 282 0.11 9.10 29.91
CA ASN A 282 -0.39 10.45 29.64
C ASN A 282 -1.43 10.57 28.50
N PRO A 283 -2.47 9.72 28.42
CA PRO A 283 -3.51 9.90 27.40
C PRO A 283 -4.24 11.24 27.63
N SER A 284 -4.40 12.04 26.58
CA SER A 284 -4.88 13.42 26.70
C SER A 284 -6.39 13.58 26.73
N SER A 285 -7.14 12.75 26.01
CA SER A 285 -8.61 12.76 26.07
C SER A 285 -9.24 11.52 25.42
N GLY A 286 -10.44 11.15 25.90
CA GLY A 286 -11.25 10.10 25.30
C GLY A 286 -11.58 8.94 26.23
N ARG A 287 -11.69 7.72 25.68
CA ARG A 287 -12.06 6.50 26.42
C ARG A 287 -11.12 5.36 26.08
N ILE A 288 -10.57 4.73 27.10
CA ILE A 288 -9.77 3.50 27.01
C ILE A 288 -10.51 2.41 27.78
N GLU A 289 -10.81 1.29 27.12
CA GLU A 289 -11.39 0.10 27.71
C GLU A 289 -10.46 -1.09 27.52
N ALA A 290 -10.10 -1.77 28.59
CA ALA A 290 -9.22 -2.94 28.61
C ALA A 290 -9.60 -3.90 29.74
N ASP A 291 -9.22 -5.17 29.60
CA ASP A 291 -9.42 -6.13 30.68
C ASP A 291 -8.53 -5.80 31.88
N ARG A 292 -7.25 -5.47 31.63
CA ARG A 292 -6.26 -5.15 32.65
C ARG A 292 -5.21 -4.16 32.11
N ILE A 293 -4.71 -3.32 33.02
CA ILE A 293 -3.59 -2.40 32.75
C ILE A 293 -2.51 -2.68 33.79
N GLU A 294 -1.31 -3.10 33.37
CA GLU A 294 -0.21 -3.39 34.29
C GLU A 294 0.31 -2.11 34.94
N GLU A 295 0.49 -1.04 34.18
CA GLU A 295 0.88 0.26 34.72
C GLU A 295 0.14 1.42 34.04
N LEU A 296 -0.51 2.26 34.86
CA LEU A 296 -1.10 3.52 34.41
C LEU A 296 -0.25 4.68 34.92
N ILE A 297 0.34 5.44 34.02
CA ILE A 297 1.25 6.55 34.29
C ILE A 297 0.57 7.86 33.92
N ILE A 298 0.30 8.73 34.91
CA ILE A 298 -0.37 10.02 34.71
C ILE A 298 0.42 11.13 35.43
N GLU A 299 1.10 11.93 34.63
CA GLU A 299 1.78 13.15 35.07
C GLU A 299 0.77 14.32 35.08
N LYS A 300 0.19 14.59 36.24
CA LYS A 300 -0.92 15.56 36.42
C LYS A 300 -0.55 17.01 36.10
N ASP A 301 0.73 17.31 36.03
CA ASP A 301 1.26 18.60 35.61
C ASP A 301 1.36 18.75 34.08
N ARG A 302 1.16 17.64 33.33
CA ARG A 302 1.25 17.58 31.88
C ARG A 302 -0.08 17.29 31.21
N VAL A 303 -0.92 16.48 31.81
CA VAL A 303 -2.24 16.11 31.29
C VAL A 303 -3.33 16.25 32.33
N ASP A 304 -4.54 16.65 31.95
CA ASP A 304 -5.71 16.64 32.81
C ASP A 304 -6.34 15.23 32.82
N PRO A 305 -6.21 14.48 33.91
CA PRO A 305 -6.71 13.10 33.99
C PRO A 305 -8.24 13.00 33.89
N THR A 306 -8.97 14.09 34.11
CA THR A 306 -10.44 14.08 34.01
C THR A 306 -10.96 14.02 32.57
N ARG A 307 -10.12 14.29 31.59
CA ARG A 307 -10.45 14.25 30.17
C ARG A 307 -10.39 12.86 29.55
N THR A 308 -9.81 11.88 30.26
CA THR A 308 -9.72 10.50 29.77
C THR A 308 -10.47 9.57 30.71
N THR A 309 -11.44 8.84 30.20
CA THR A 309 -12.17 7.80 30.92
C THR A 309 -11.47 6.46 30.73
N ILE A 310 -10.99 5.85 31.80
CA ILE A 310 -10.42 4.51 31.79
C ILE A 310 -11.42 3.53 32.38
N VAL A 311 -11.79 2.51 31.60
CA VAL A 311 -12.66 1.41 32.02
C VAL A 311 -11.85 0.13 32.00
N CYS A 312 -11.51 -0.35 33.17
CA CYS A 312 -10.63 -1.48 33.38
C CYS A 312 -11.02 -2.25 34.62
N SER A 313 -10.96 -3.58 34.55
CA SER A 313 -11.28 -4.43 35.71
C SER A 313 -10.19 -4.39 36.77
N ASP A 314 -8.93 -4.25 36.37
CA ASP A 314 -7.76 -4.26 37.25
C ASP A 314 -6.66 -3.32 36.73
N ILE A 315 -6.22 -2.39 37.55
CA ILE A 315 -5.05 -1.55 37.35
C ILE A 315 -4.03 -1.91 38.42
N VAL A 316 -2.96 -2.60 38.03
CA VAL A 316 -1.99 -3.19 38.96
C VAL A 316 -1.13 -2.12 39.64
N LYS A 317 -0.64 -1.15 38.85
CA LYS A 317 0.21 -0.06 39.35
C LYS A 317 -0.25 1.28 38.77
N THR A 318 -0.25 2.31 39.60
CA THR A 318 -0.43 3.71 39.18
C THR A 318 0.80 4.50 39.56
N SER A 319 1.37 5.25 38.61
CA SER A 319 2.58 6.04 38.77
C SER A 319 2.37 7.49 38.36
N ASP A 320 3.06 8.42 39.02
CA ASP A 320 3.03 9.86 38.68
C ASP A 320 4.17 10.27 37.74
N LYS A 321 5.05 9.34 37.38
CA LYS A 321 6.18 9.54 36.46
C LYS A 321 6.52 8.24 35.74
N ALA A 322 6.92 8.34 34.47
CA ALA A 322 7.55 7.23 33.76
C ALA A 322 8.92 6.92 34.38
N GLU A 323 9.21 5.65 34.62
CA GLU A 323 10.55 5.22 34.99
C GLU A 323 11.43 5.23 33.70
N ASN A 324 12.58 5.89 33.76
CA ASN A 324 13.57 5.96 32.66
C ASN A 324 14.27 4.63 32.41
#